data_cf9416c524c90072f1d828406ae34e19
#
_entry.id   cf9416c524c90072f1d828406ae34e19
#
_cell.length_a   1.000
_cell.length_b   1.000
_cell.length_c   1.000
_cell.angle_alpha   90.00
_cell.angle_beta   90.00
_cell.angle_gamma   90.00
#
_symmetry.space_group_name_H-M   'P 1'
#
loop_
_entity.id
_entity.type
_entity.pdbx_description
1 polymer ?
#
loop_
_entity_poly.entity_id
_entity_poly.type
_entity_poly.pdbx_seq_one_letter_code
_entity_poly.pdbx_strand_id
1 'polypeptide(L)'
;QQILETAEKLGYIPDPMARNFSLRRHLSIGFLLPQMVQFSLQNPYTLQVIFGIGNVCEKYGYTLTLIPPLHKSITEAVRSAAVDGLITMGMQVEMEIVSVMQTRLLPYVTIDGTPDAQMPSVNIDDEQACFEIMRLVLEAGHRDIVLVSLSEDAFASPAKDQSVPNKRMRGYRRAMAEVGLELQKSQVLVSECTMEDGIRIGKEILARKIRPTCVVAMSDIVAIGCILACKQAGLGIPDDMSVVGFDNIDESSCIMPQLTTVDQPAKEKGRLAAEALFRMINKETLESVHMEIPYRIIRRESLKSR
;
A
#
# COMPACT_ATOMS: atom_id res chain seq x y z
N GLN A 1 -14.96 -13.90 41.86
CA GLN A 1 -14.50 -12.61 42.33
C GLN A 1 -13.38 -12.75 43.39
N GLN A 2 -13.59 -13.51 44.49
CA GLN A 2 -12.60 -13.75 45.53
C GLN A 2 -11.27 -14.38 45.04
N ILE A 3 -11.33 -15.28 44.05
CA ILE A 3 -10.14 -15.93 43.49
C ILE A 3 -9.27 -14.91 42.74
N LEU A 4 -9.88 -14.01 41.95
CA LEU A 4 -9.17 -12.96 41.23
C LEU A 4 -8.55 -11.94 42.17
N GLU A 5 -9.27 -11.52 43.21
CA GLU A 5 -8.75 -10.61 44.23
C GLU A 5 -7.57 -11.20 45.03
N THR A 6 -7.64 -12.52 45.29
CA THR A 6 -6.55 -13.23 45.99
C THR A 6 -5.33 -13.40 45.09
N ALA A 7 -5.51 -13.70 43.80
CA ALA A 7 -4.46 -13.81 42.84
C ALA A 7 -3.74 -12.46 42.67
N GLU A 8 -4.48 -11.35 42.58
CA GLU A 8 -3.95 -10.00 42.49
C GLU A 8 -3.13 -9.61 43.74
N LYS A 9 -3.62 -9.94 44.96
CA LYS A 9 -2.88 -9.73 46.21
C LYS A 9 -1.60 -10.53 46.32
N LEU A 10 -1.56 -11.70 45.71
CA LEU A 10 -0.37 -12.56 45.65
C LEU A 10 0.58 -12.22 44.51
N GLY A 11 0.26 -11.19 43.71
CA GLY A 11 1.07 -10.80 42.53
C GLY A 11 1.06 -11.86 41.43
N TYR A 12 0.06 -12.75 41.41
CA TYR A 12 -0.04 -13.76 40.37
C TYR A 12 -0.54 -13.14 39.07
N ILE A 13 0.29 -13.17 38.06
CA ILE A 13 -0.06 -12.79 36.68
C ILE A 13 -0.40 -14.09 35.92
N PRO A 14 -1.66 -14.27 35.48
CA PRO A 14 -2.01 -15.44 34.68
C PRO A 14 -1.14 -15.54 33.42
N ASP A 15 -0.65 -16.72 33.11
CA ASP A 15 0.07 -16.97 31.89
C ASP A 15 -0.86 -16.73 30.68
N PRO A 16 -0.55 -15.75 29.79
CA PRO A 16 -1.37 -15.48 28.61
C PRO A 16 -1.50 -16.71 27.70
N MET A 17 -0.48 -17.55 27.60
CA MET A 17 -0.52 -18.76 26.76
C MET A 17 -1.51 -19.79 27.32
N ALA A 18 -1.53 -20.01 28.63
CA ALA A 18 -2.49 -20.91 29.28
C ALA A 18 -3.94 -20.42 29.08
N ARG A 19 -4.16 -19.10 29.19
CA ARG A 19 -5.45 -18.48 28.92
C ARG A 19 -5.87 -18.66 27.45
N ASN A 20 -4.99 -18.38 26.51
CA ASN A 20 -5.23 -18.47 25.07
C ASN A 20 -5.51 -19.94 24.66
N PHE A 21 -4.77 -20.88 25.22
CA PHE A 21 -5.02 -22.31 25.04
C PHE A 21 -6.43 -22.73 25.52
N SER A 22 -6.84 -22.25 26.69
CA SER A 22 -8.20 -22.49 27.22
C SER A 22 -9.28 -21.90 26.33
N LEU A 23 -9.04 -20.72 25.75
CA LEU A 23 -9.96 -20.03 24.84
C LEU A 23 -9.90 -20.59 23.41
N ARG A 24 -8.93 -21.41 23.07
CA ARG A 24 -8.61 -21.85 21.71
C ARG A 24 -8.44 -20.67 20.72
N ARG A 25 -7.88 -19.58 21.19
CA ARG A 25 -7.62 -18.35 20.45
C ARG A 25 -6.26 -17.80 20.82
N HIS A 26 -5.58 -17.16 19.84
CA HIS A 26 -4.31 -16.49 20.06
C HIS A 26 -4.48 -15.05 20.56
N LEU A 27 -5.67 -14.47 20.36
CA LEU A 27 -5.98 -13.06 20.62
C LEU A 27 -4.98 -12.13 19.90
N SER A 28 -4.58 -12.52 18.70
CA SER A 28 -3.66 -11.79 17.84
C SER A 28 -4.13 -11.85 16.39
N ILE A 29 -4.04 -10.70 15.69
CA ILE A 29 -4.20 -10.59 14.25
C ILE A 29 -2.83 -10.44 13.61
N GLY A 30 -2.59 -11.22 12.55
CA GLY A 30 -1.37 -11.09 11.75
C GLY A 30 -1.55 -10.07 10.61
N PHE A 31 -0.58 -9.17 10.47
CA PHE A 31 -0.45 -8.35 9.28
C PHE A 31 0.77 -8.83 8.49
N LEU A 32 0.51 -9.44 7.34
CA LEU A 32 1.53 -10.05 6.50
C LEU A 32 2.19 -8.98 5.63
N LEU A 33 3.48 -8.78 5.85
CA LEU A 33 4.26 -7.81 5.10
C LEU A 33 4.79 -8.43 3.79
N PRO A 34 4.71 -7.70 2.66
CA PRO A 34 5.20 -8.20 1.37
C PRO A 34 6.73 -8.31 1.33
N GLN A 35 7.42 -7.57 2.21
CA GLN A 35 8.87 -7.45 2.26
C GLN A 35 9.37 -7.52 3.71
N MET A 36 10.69 -7.50 3.90
CA MET A 36 11.31 -7.37 5.21
C MET A 36 10.79 -6.14 5.94
N VAL A 37 10.66 -6.22 7.27
CA VAL A 37 10.10 -5.17 8.13
C VAL A 37 10.71 -3.80 7.85
N GLN A 38 12.02 -3.74 7.71
CA GLN A 38 12.76 -2.49 7.48
C GLN A 38 12.35 -1.75 6.20
N PHE A 39 11.97 -2.48 5.15
CA PHE A 39 11.50 -1.85 3.89
C PHE A 39 10.01 -1.53 3.97
N SER A 40 9.20 -2.44 4.49
CA SER A 40 7.74 -2.23 4.59
C SER A 40 7.38 -1.05 5.49
N LEU A 41 8.13 -0.81 6.58
CA LEU A 41 7.84 0.29 7.51
C LEU A 41 8.50 1.63 7.12
N GLN A 42 9.33 1.67 6.08
CA GLN A 42 9.80 2.94 5.51
C GLN A 42 8.73 3.65 4.69
N ASN A 43 7.71 2.93 4.24
CA ASN A 43 6.61 3.54 3.51
C ASN A 43 5.52 4.03 4.48
N PRO A 44 5.29 5.36 4.61
CA PRO A 44 4.27 5.93 5.50
C PRO A 44 2.84 5.44 5.19
N TYR A 45 2.54 5.09 3.94
CA TYR A 45 1.27 4.47 3.57
C TYR A 45 1.01 3.17 4.36
N THR A 46 2.02 2.30 4.46
CA THR A 46 1.93 1.07 5.25
C THR A 46 1.66 1.36 6.73
N LEU A 47 2.30 2.39 7.30
CA LEU A 47 2.08 2.78 8.69
C LEU A 47 0.64 3.29 8.92
N GLN A 48 0.08 4.02 7.98
CA GLN A 48 -1.33 4.47 8.05
C GLN A 48 -2.30 3.29 8.00
N VAL A 49 -2.04 2.26 7.18
CA VAL A 49 -2.84 1.03 7.16
C VAL A 49 -2.74 0.31 8.51
N ILE A 50 -1.52 0.14 9.03
CA ILE A 50 -1.28 -0.47 10.35
C ILE A 50 -2.05 0.27 11.46
N PHE A 51 -2.07 1.60 11.41
CA PHE A 51 -2.82 2.41 12.36
C PHE A 51 -4.32 2.09 12.31
N GLY A 52 -4.89 1.99 11.10
CA GLY A 52 -6.29 1.62 10.92
C GLY A 52 -6.62 0.23 11.49
N ILE A 53 -5.75 -0.76 11.24
CA ILE A 53 -5.88 -2.13 11.78
C ILE A 53 -5.76 -2.11 13.31
N GLY A 54 -4.75 -1.42 13.85
CA GLY A 54 -4.45 -1.38 15.28
C GLY A 54 -5.61 -0.83 16.11
N ASN A 55 -6.28 0.23 15.65
CA ASN A 55 -7.45 0.79 16.32
C ASN A 55 -8.59 -0.21 16.45
N VAL A 56 -8.79 -1.06 15.44
CA VAL A 56 -9.81 -2.10 15.50
C VAL A 56 -9.38 -3.25 16.42
N CYS A 57 -8.11 -3.66 16.36
CA CYS A 57 -7.56 -4.66 17.28
C CYS A 57 -7.72 -4.24 18.74
N GLU A 58 -7.41 -2.99 19.07
CA GLU A 58 -7.61 -2.44 20.43
C GLU A 58 -9.07 -2.56 20.88
N LYS A 59 -10.02 -2.16 20.03
CA LYS A 59 -11.46 -2.26 20.32
C LYS A 59 -11.91 -3.68 20.65
N TYR A 60 -11.32 -4.70 20.01
CA TYR A 60 -11.65 -6.10 20.23
C TYR A 60 -10.76 -6.80 21.27
N GLY A 61 -9.79 -6.11 21.86
CA GLY A 61 -8.85 -6.67 22.83
C GLY A 61 -7.85 -7.66 22.23
N TYR A 62 -7.45 -7.44 20.98
CA TYR A 62 -6.46 -8.23 20.23
C TYR A 62 -5.15 -7.48 20.09
N THR A 63 -4.06 -8.22 20.01
CA THR A 63 -2.75 -7.67 19.58
C THR A 63 -2.63 -7.70 18.07
N LEU A 64 -1.78 -6.82 17.51
CA LEU A 64 -1.40 -6.84 16.11
C LEU A 64 0.04 -7.37 16.00
N THR A 65 0.22 -8.45 15.24
CA THR A 65 1.52 -9.05 14.96
C THR A 65 1.94 -8.78 13.54
N LEU A 66 3.08 -8.11 13.34
CA LEU A 66 3.68 -7.94 12.01
C LEU A 66 4.40 -9.23 11.63
N ILE A 67 4.07 -9.77 10.47
CA ILE A 67 4.60 -11.05 9.98
C ILE A 67 5.41 -10.80 8.72
N PRO A 68 6.75 -10.66 8.82
CA PRO A 68 7.62 -10.60 7.65
C PRO A 68 7.86 -12.00 7.07
N PRO A 69 8.38 -12.11 5.84
CA PRO A 69 8.84 -13.39 5.29
C PRO A 69 9.86 -14.06 6.22
N LEU A 70 9.66 -15.35 6.53
CA LEU A 70 10.63 -16.18 7.26
C LEU A 70 11.53 -16.91 6.26
N HIS A 71 12.84 -16.83 6.46
CA HIS A 71 13.82 -17.43 5.53
C HIS A 71 13.56 -17.09 4.06
N LYS A 72 13.07 -15.87 3.79
CA LYS A 72 12.61 -15.39 2.48
C LYS A 72 11.34 -16.08 1.96
N SER A 73 10.62 -16.83 2.79
CA SER A 73 9.36 -17.50 2.45
C SER A 73 8.19 -16.89 3.22
N ILE A 74 7.22 -16.38 2.48
CA ILE A 74 5.95 -15.89 3.02
C ILE A 74 5.09 -17.07 3.47
N THR A 75 5.10 -18.17 2.72
CA THR A 75 4.37 -19.41 3.04
C THR A 75 4.79 -19.96 4.41
N GLU A 76 6.11 -19.99 4.70
CA GLU A 76 6.61 -20.45 5.99
C GLU A 76 6.20 -19.51 7.13
N ALA A 77 6.23 -18.21 6.88
CA ALA A 77 5.76 -17.21 7.84
C ALA A 77 4.27 -17.42 8.19
N VAL A 78 3.42 -17.61 7.18
CA VAL A 78 1.99 -17.90 7.38
C VAL A 78 1.80 -19.24 8.11
N ARG A 79 2.58 -20.27 7.77
CA ARG A 79 2.50 -21.59 8.40
C ARG A 79 2.80 -21.56 9.90
N SER A 80 3.75 -20.71 10.31
CA SER A 80 4.25 -20.60 11.67
C SER A 80 3.52 -19.57 12.53
N ALA A 81 2.72 -18.68 11.93
CA ALA A 81 2.08 -17.57 12.63
C ALA A 81 1.07 -18.02 13.68
N ALA A 82 1.23 -17.56 14.92
CA ALA A 82 0.30 -17.81 16.04
C ALA A 82 -0.74 -16.67 16.10
N VAL A 83 -1.70 -16.70 15.18
CA VAL A 83 -2.73 -15.67 15.01
C VAL A 83 -4.10 -16.28 14.72
N ASP A 84 -5.16 -15.53 14.97
CA ASP A 84 -6.55 -15.96 14.75
C ASP A 84 -7.07 -15.55 13.36
N GLY A 85 -6.34 -14.68 12.65
CA GLY A 85 -6.65 -14.25 11.30
C GLY A 85 -5.52 -13.44 10.72
N LEU A 86 -5.53 -13.26 9.39
CA LEU A 86 -4.49 -12.58 8.63
C LEU A 86 -5.06 -11.43 7.80
N ILE A 87 -4.32 -10.33 7.76
CA ILE A 87 -4.49 -9.27 6.76
C ILE A 87 -3.24 -9.23 5.89
N THR A 88 -3.41 -9.22 4.58
CA THR A 88 -2.32 -9.05 3.59
C THR A 88 -2.45 -7.70 2.92
N MET A 89 -1.36 -7.16 2.36
CA MET A 89 -1.38 -5.89 1.64
C MET A 89 -0.48 -5.92 0.41
N GLY A 90 -1.01 -5.43 -0.72
CA GLY A 90 -0.25 -5.22 -1.96
C GLY A 90 0.33 -6.49 -2.59
N MET A 91 -0.14 -7.66 -2.17
CA MET A 91 0.39 -8.94 -2.60
C MET A 91 -0.56 -9.64 -3.57
N GLN A 92 0.00 -10.29 -4.57
CA GLN A 92 -0.65 -11.44 -5.17
C GLN A 92 -0.52 -12.61 -4.20
N VAL A 93 -1.66 -13.12 -3.74
CA VAL A 93 -1.65 -14.27 -2.84
C VAL A 93 -1.52 -15.52 -3.68
N GLU A 94 -0.33 -16.11 -3.67
CA GLU A 94 -0.05 -17.35 -4.37
C GLU A 94 -0.94 -18.49 -3.86
N MET A 95 -1.32 -19.40 -4.75
CA MET A 95 -2.17 -20.56 -4.44
C MET A 95 -1.66 -21.38 -3.26
N GLU A 96 -0.34 -21.47 -3.07
CA GLU A 96 0.27 -22.17 -1.94
C GLU A 96 -0.06 -21.49 -0.59
N ILE A 97 0.01 -20.16 -0.53
CA ILE A 97 -0.33 -19.39 0.67
C ILE A 97 -1.81 -19.56 1.01
N VAL A 98 -2.69 -19.48 -0.02
CA VAL A 98 -4.12 -19.72 0.13
C VAL A 98 -4.39 -21.11 0.70
N SER A 99 -3.73 -22.15 0.15
CA SER A 99 -3.86 -23.53 0.62
C SER A 99 -3.45 -23.69 2.09
N VAL A 100 -2.37 -23.02 2.52
CA VAL A 100 -1.95 -23.03 3.94
C VAL A 100 -3.00 -22.36 4.83
N MET A 101 -3.52 -21.20 4.42
CA MET A 101 -4.56 -20.49 5.20
C MET A 101 -5.83 -21.32 5.31
N GLN A 102 -6.28 -21.95 4.22
CA GLN A 102 -7.45 -22.83 4.21
C GLN A 102 -7.24 -24.09 5.09
N THR A 103 -6.08 -24.76 4.98
CA THR A 103 -5.75 -25.93 5.80
C THR A 103 -5.75 -25.60 7.30
N ARG A 104 -5.31 -24.39 7.65
CA ARG A 104 -5.32 -23.90 9.03
C ARG A 104 -6.68 -23.38 9.48
N LEU A 105 -7.67 -23.30 8.61
CA LEU A 105 -8.97 -22.65 8.83
C LEU A 105 -8.78 -21.18 9.30
N LEU A 106 -7.77 -20.50 8.77
CA LEU A 106 -7.40 -19.16 9.16
C LEU A 106 -8.13 -18.15 8.27
N PRO A 107 -9.05 -17.34 8.80
CA PRO A 107 -9.68 -16.29 8.04
C PRO A 107 -8.65 -15.23 7.61
N TYR A 108 -8.84 -14.67 6.41
CA TYR A 108 -7.93 -13.68 5.87
C TYR A 108 -8.65 -12.66 4.98
N VAL A 109 -8.10 -11.44 4.95
CA VAL A 109 -8.58 -10.31 4.14
C VAL A 109 -7.37 -9.67 3.46
N THR A 110 -7.52 -9.21 2.21
CA THR A 110 -6.45 -8.49 1.51
C THR A 110 -6.77 -7.01 1.37
N ILE A 111 -5.74 -6.17 1.51
CA ILE A 111 -5.77 -4.75 1.18
C ILE A 111 -4.93 -4.56 -0.09
N ASP A 112 -5.41 -3.82 -1.08
CA ASP A 112 -4.71 -3.57 -2.34
C ASP A 112 -4.24 -4.87 -3.02
N GLY A 113 -5.04 -5.92 -2.87
CA GLY A 113 -4.78 -7.23 -3.44
C GLY A 113 -5.64 -7.51 -4.66
N THR A 114 -5.36 -8.64 -5.30
CA THR A 114 -6.20 -9.12 -6.39
C THR A 114 -7.51 -9.67 -5.84
N PRO A 115 -8.67 -9.17 -6.28
CA PRO A 115 -9.94 -9.75 -5.89
C PRO A 115 -10.06 -11.18 -6.42
N ASP A 116 -10.34 -12.11 -5.53
CA ASP A 116 -10.72 -13.49 -5.87
C ASP A 116 -12.11 -13.75 -5.27
N ALA A 117 -12.92 -14.57 -5.92
CA ALA A 117 -14.29 -14.86 -5.50
C ALA A 117 -14.41 -15.33 -4.02
N GLN A 118 -13.34 -15.88 -3.46
CA GLN A 118 -13.29 -16.41 -2.10
C GLN A 118 -12.50 -15.54 -1.11
N MET A 119 -11.81 -14.48 -1.59
CA MET A 119 -10.91 -13.67 -0.77
C MET A 119 -11.46 -12.28 -0.57
N PRO A 120 -11.95 -11.95 0.65
CA PRO A 120 -12.39 -10.59 0.96
C PRO A 120 -11.27 -9.58 0.73
N SER A 121 -11.63 -8.46 0.09
CA SER A 121 -10.65 -7.43 -0.25
C SER A 121 -11.18 -6.01 0.01
N VAL A 122 -10.25 -5.11 0.32
CA VAL A 122 -10.49 -3.66 0.45
C VAL A 122 -9.57 -2.93 -0.50
N ASN A 123 -10.12 -2.35 -1.55
CA ASN A 123 -9.40 -1.70 -2.63
C ASN A 123 -9.97 -0.32 -2.95
N ILE A 124 -9.27 0.43 -3.78
CA ILE A 124 -9.80 1.52 -4.60
C ILE A 124 -9.81 1.05 -6.06
N ASP A 125 -10.44 1.82 -6.96
CA ASP A 125 -10.21 1.67 -8.40
C ASP A 125 -8.87 2.32 -8.77
N ASP A 126 -7.77 1.56 -8.65
CA ASP A 126 -6.40 2.01 -8.96
C ASP A 126 -6.26 2.40 -10.44
N GLU A 127 -6.97 1.71 -11.35
CA GLU A 127 -6.89 1.99 -12.78
C GLU A 127 -7.54 3.34 -13.09
N GLN A 128 -8.74 3.58 -12.56
CA GLN A 128 -9.44 4.85 -12.77
C GLN A 128 -8.72 6.01 -12.08
N ALA A 129 -8.20 5.81 -10.87
CA ALA A 129 -7.43 6.82 -10.15
C ALA A 129 -6.17 7.26 -10.94
N CYS A 130 -5.44 6.29 -11.51
CA CYS A 130 -4.27 6.56 -12.33
C CYS A 130 -4.61 7.16 -13.69
N PHE A 131 -5.75 6.80 -14.26
CA PHE A 131 -6.27 7.48 -15.44
C PHE A 131 -6.54 8.96 -15.16
N GLU A 132 -7.20 9.28 -14.05
CA GLU A 132 -7.57 10.67 -13.71
C GLU A 132 -6.37 11.54 -13.36
N ILE A 133 -5.41 11.03 -12.56
CA ILE A 133 -4.21 11.82 -12.24
C ILE A 133 -3.33 12.03 -13.47
N MET A 134 -3.20 11.05 -14.38
CA MET A 134 -2.47 11.22 -15.62
C MET A 134 -3.20 12.20 -16.56
N ARG A 135 -4.51 12.13 -16.66
CA ARG A 135 -5.32 13.10 -17.43
C ARG A 135 -5.07 14.51 -16.93
N LEU A 136 -5.04 14.72 -15.61
CA LEU A 136 -4.70 16.01 -15.00
C LEU A 136 -3.32 16.54 -15.46
N VAL A 137 -2.30 15.67 -15.51
CA VAL A 137 -0.96 16.00 -15.99
C VAL A 137 -0.98 16.37 -17.47
N LEU A 138 -1.74 15.65 -18.30
CA LEU A 138 -1.88 15.90 -19.73
C LEU A 138 -2.67 17.17 -20.02
N GLU A 139 -3.72 17.47 -19.24
CA GLU A 139 -4.49 18.72 -19.30
C GLU A 139 -3.63 19.95 -18.92
N ALA A 140 -2.65 19.77 -18.02
CA ALA A 140 -1.65 20.79 -17.69
C ALA A 140 -0.61 21.02 -18.81
N GLY A 141 -0.71 20.31 -19.94
CA GLY A 141 0.14 20.50 -21.13
C GLY A 141 1.40 19.64 -21.17
N HIS A 142 1.64 18.79 -20.17
CA HIS A 142 2.81 17.92 -20.17
C HIS A 142 2.70 16.80 -21.20
N ARG A 143 3.81 16.54 -21.93
CA ARG A 143 3.92 15.45 -22.91
C ARG A 143 5.21 14.63 -22.71
N ASP A 144 6.30 15.28 -22.30
CA ASP A 144 7.54 14.61 -21.93
C ASP A 144 7.47 14.19 -20.46
N ILE A 145 7.00 12.98 -20.22
CA ILE A 145 6.67 12.45 -18.91
C ILE A 145 7.57 11.24 -18.61
N VAL A 146 8.09 11.16 -17.38
CA VAL A 146 8.68 9.95 -16.82
C VAL A 146 7.74 9.38 -15.77
N LEU A 147 7.47 8.09 -15.88
CA LEU A 147 6.70 7.32 -14.93
C LEU A 147 7.64 6.54 -14.01
N VAL A 148 7.39 6.59 -12.70
CA VAL A 148 8.10 5.75 -11.73
C VAL A 148 7.15 4.67 -11.21
N SER A 149 7.42 3.43 -11.63
CA SER A 149 6.63 2.24 -11.32
C SER A 149 7.13 1.54 -10.06
N LEU A 150 6.27 0.76 -9.43
CA LEU A 150 6.59 -0.12 -8.29
C LEU A 150 7.01 -1.54 -8.72
N SER A 151 6.98 -1.85 -10.01
CA SER A 151 7.33 -3.17 -10.55
C SER A 151 7.81 -3.07 -12.00
N GLU A 152 8.82 -3.86 -12.35
CA GLU A 152 9.27 -4.03 -13.73
C GLU A 152 8.21 -4.71 -14.61
N ASP A 153 7.51 -5.70 -14.07
CA ASP A 153 6.52 -6.49 -14.78
C ASP A 153 5.29 -5.68 -15.19
N ALA A 154 5.01 -4.58 -14.47
CA ALA A 154 3.89 -3.71 -14.76
C ALA A 154 3.92 -3.12 -16.17
N PHE A 155 5.13 -2.89 -16.73
CA PHE A 155 5.26 -2.44 -18.12
C PHE A 155 5.10 -3.59 -19.13
N ALA A 156 5.61 -4.79 -18.81
CA ALA A 156 5.71 -5.89 -19.77
C ALA A 156 4.37 -6.62 -20.01
N SER A 157 3.52 -6.76 -18.99
CA SER A 157 2.30 -7.59 -19.07
C SER A 157 1.08 -6.96 -18.40
N PRO A 158 0.69 -5.72 -18.72
CA PRO A 158 -0.36 -5.01 -18.00
C PRO A 158 -1.76 -5.62 -18.14
N ALA A 159 -2.00 -6.42 -19.18
CA ALA A 159 -3.36 -6.90 -19.51
C ALA A 159 -3.82 -8.12 -18.70
N LYS A 160 -2.90 -8.94 -18.21
CA LYS A 160 -3.22 -10.23 -17.56
C LYS A 160 -3.11 -10.22 -16.04
N ASP A 161 -2.30 -9.33 -15.51
CA ASP A 161 -2.01 -9.26 -14.09
C ASP A 161 -2.87 -8.19 -13.42
N GLN A 162 -3.60 -8.59 -12.36
CA GLN A 162 -4.47 -7.74 -11.57
C GLN A 162 -3.76 -7.08 -10.38
N SER A 163 -2.44 -7.16 -10.30
CA SER A 163 -1.67 -6.47 -9.27
C SER A 163 -1.83 -4.95 -9.36
N VAL A 164 -1.65 -4.28 -8.23
CA VAL A 164 -1.79 -2.81 -8.14
C VAL A 164 -0.89 -2.08 -9.15
N PRO A 165 0.41 -2.41 -9.30
CA PRO A 165 1.24 -1.73 -10.30
C PRO A 165 0.72 -1.88 -11.73
N ASN A 166 0.15 -3.04 -12.07
CA ASN A 166 -0.42 -3.28 -13.39
C ASN A 166 -1.73 -2.52 -13.62
N LYS A 167 -2.62 -2.45 -12.63
CA LYS A 167 -3.84 -1.62 -12.68
C LYS A 167 -3.46 -0.16 -12.89
N ARG A 168 -2.53 0.36 -12.10
CA ARG A 168 -2.02 1.74 -12.22
C ARG A 168 -1.43 2.01 -13.60
N MET A 169 -0.61 1.10 -14.11
CA MET A 169 -0.02 1.20 -15.43
C MET A 169 -1.07 1.26 -16.55
N ARG A 170 -2.15 0.45 -16.46
CA ARG A 170 -3.25 0.50 -17.43
C ARG A 170 -3.94 1.86 -17.41
N GLY A 171 -4.20 2.42 -16.23
CA GLY A 171 -4.80 3.74 -16.07
C GLY A 171 -3.96 4.83 -16.74
N TYR A 172 -2.65 4.85 -16.49
CA TYR A 172 -1.74 5.81 -17.12
C TYR A 172 -1.72 5.68 -18.65
N ARG A 173 -1.58 4.45 -19.15
CA ARG A 173 -1.57 4.20 -20.60
C ARG A 173 -2.87 4.61 -21.27
N ARG A 174 -4.01 4.33 -20.64
CA ARG A 174 -5.33 4.73 -21.17
C ARG A 174 -5.43 6.24 -21.31
N ALA A 175 -5.02 7.01 -20.31
CA ALA A 175 -5.06 8.46 -20.37
C ALA A 175 -4.11 9.02 -21.45
N MET A 176 -2.90 8.47 -21.57
CA MET A 176 -1.96 8.89 -22.62
C MET A 176 -2.49 8.58 -24.02
N ALA A 177 -3.11 7.42 -24.21
CA ALA A 177 -3.68 7.03 -25.51
C ALA A 177 -4.81 7.96 -25.96
N GLU A 178 -5.61 8.56 -25.06
CA GLU A 178 -6.65 9.53 -25.42
C GLU A 178 -6.12 10.80 -26.10
N VAL A 179 -4.85 11.13 -25.85
CA VAL A 179 -4.18 12.28 -26.48
C VAL A 179 -3.15 11.85 -27.55
N GLY A 180 -3.23 10.60 -28.00
CA GLY A 180 -2.36 10.06 -29.04
C GLY A 180 -0.92 9.80 -28.61
N LEU A 181 -0.65 9.68 -27.30
CA LEU A 181 0.66 9.36 -26.76
C LEU A 181 0.76 7.88 -26.42
N GLU A 182 1.91 7.29 -26.69
CA GLU A 182 2.25 5.94 -26.29
C GLU A 182 3.40 5.98 -25.28
N LEU A 183 3.20 5.33 -24.12
CA LEU A 183 4.24 5.23 -23.09
C LEU A 183 5.35 4.27 -23.55
N GLN A 184 6.56 4.79 -23.68
CA GLN A 184 7.73 4.01 -24.08
C GLN A 184 8.44 3.43 -22.85
N LYS A 185 9.08 2.25 -23.00
CA LYS A 185 9.83 1.63 -21.90
C LYS A 185 10.92 2.55 -21.32
N SER A 186 11.57 3.35 -22.13
CA SER A 186 12.59 4.33 -21.70
C SER A 186 12.06 5.45 -20.80
N GLN A 187 10.75 5.63 -20.78
CA GLN A 187 10.08 6.61 -19.91
C GLN A 187 9.68 6.01 -18.56
N VAL A 188 9.82 4.69 -18.37
CA VAL A 188 9.45 4.00 -17.12
C VAL A 188 10.70 3.64 -16.34
N LEU A 189 10.76 4.12 -15.10
CA LEU A 189 11.77 3.74 -14.12
C LEU A 189 11.09 2.93 -13.01
N VAL A 190 11.85 2.08 -12.33
CA VAL A 190 11.32 1.20 -11.27
C VAL A 190 11.90 1.60 -9.93
N SER A 191 11.06 1.63 -8.91
CA SER A 191 11.41 2.01 -7.55
C SER A 191 11.09 0.90 -6.55
N GLU A 192 11.94 0.77 -5.52
CA GLU A 192 11.71 -0.06 -4.34
C GLU A 192 10.76 0.59 -3.29
N CYS A 193 10.10 1.68 -3.67
CA CYS A 193 9.13 2.41 -2.83
C CYS A 193 9.74 2.98 -1.54
N THR A 194 10.95 3.52 -1.62
CA THR A 194 11.63 4.25 -0.54
C THR A 194 11.99 5.66 -0.96
N MET A 195 12.22 6.54 0.02
CA MET A 195 12.66 7.92 -0.26
C MET A 195 14.06 7.95 -0.88
N GLU A 196 14.96 7.10 -0.41
CA GLU A 196 16.33 6.97 -0.91
C GLU A 196 16.34 6.58 -2.39
N ASP A 197 15.46 5.64 -2.75
CA ASP A 197 15.34 5.23 -4.13
C ASP A 197 14.71 6.33 -5.00
N GLY A 198 13.73 7.06 -4.46
CA GLY A 198 13.19 8.26 -5.10
C GLY A 198 14.26 9.32 -5.38
N ILE A 199 15.21 9.54 -4.45
CA ILE A 199 16.34 10.45 -4.66
C ILE A 199 17.29 9.91 -5.75
N ARG A 200 17.58 8.61 -5.76
CA ARG A 200 18.40 7.96 -6.80
C ARG A 200 17.76 8.15 -8.18
N ILE A 201 16.47 7.86 -8.30
CA ILE A 201 15.70 8.02 -9.54
C ILE A 201 15.66 9.49 -9.98
N GLY A 202 15.44 10.42 -9.06
CA GLY A 202 15.49 11.85 -9.35
C GLY A 202 16.83 12.26 -9.96
N LYS A 203 17.95 11.81 -9.41
CA LYS A 203 19.30 12.06 -9.97
C LYS A 203 19.47 11.44 -11.35
N GLU A 204 18.95 10.22 -11.58
CA GLU A 204 18.96 9.57 -12.89
C GLU A 204 18.18 10.36 -13.94
N ILE A 205 16.99 10.88 -13.57
CA ILE A 205 16.17 11.74 -14.42
C ILE A 205 16.92 13.02 -14.77
N LEU A 206 17.58 13.64 -13.82
CA LEU A 206 18.35 14.87 -14.01
C LEU A 206 19.58 14.70 -14.91
N ALA A 207 20.16 13.51 -14.95
CA ALA A 207 21.30 13.17 -15.80
C ALA A 207 20.91 12.93 -17.27
N ARG A 208 19.63 12.86 -17.62
CA ARG A 208 19.16 12.65 -18.99
C ARG A 208 19.49 13.86 -19.86
N LYS A 209 19.88 13.61 -21.12
CA LYS A 209 20.14 14.68 -22.11
C LYS A 209 18.90 15.55 -22.35
N ILE A 210 17.73 14.91 -22.41
CA ILE A 210 16.42 15.57 -22.51
C ILE A 210 15.69 15.28 -21.21
N ARG A 211 15.44 16.32 -20.43
CA ARG A 211 14.72 16.22 -19.16
C ARG A 211 13.23 16.17 -19.41
N PRO A 212 12.51 15.30 -18.71
CA PRO A 212 11.05 15.31 -18.75
C PRO A 212 10.52 16.61 -18.15
N THR A 213 9.29 16.93 -18.51
CA THR A 213 8.60 18.10 -17.96
C THR A 213 7.80 17.75 -16.71
N CYS A 214 7.50 16.46 -16.54
CA CYS A 214 6.77 15.94 -15.38
C CYS A 214 7.26 14.55 -14.99
N VAL A 215 7.34 14.31 -13.69
CA VAL A 215 7.51 12.99 -13.08
C VAL A 215 6.20 12.55 -12.48
N VAL A 216 5.72 11.36 -12.84
CA VAL A 216 4.54 10.72 -12.28
C VAL A 216 5.00 9.48 -11.50
N ALA A 217 4.90 9.51 -10.19
CA ALA A 217 5.32 8.41 -9.34
C ALA A 217 4.11 7.63 -8.79
N MET A 218 4.21 6.30 -8.77
CA MET A 218 3.17 5.41 -8.20
C MET A 218 3.16 5.43 -6.67
N SER A 219 3.98 6.27 -6.01
CA SER A 219 3.98 6.46 -4.56
C SER A 219 4.49 7.84 -4.19
N ASP A 220 3.91 8.44 -3.16
CA ASP A 220 4.30 9.77 -2.66
C ASP A 220 5.71 9.79 -2.10
N ILE A 221 6.13 8.76 -1.38
CA ILE A 221 7.48 8.72 -0.80
C ILE A 221 8.56 8.78 -1.88
N VAL A 222 8.30 8.15 -3.04
CA VAL A 222 9.18 8.21 -4.22
C VAL A 222 9.12 9.59 -4.89
N ALA A 223 7.91 10.15 -5.06
CA ALA A 223 7.73 11.50 -5.59
C ALA A 223 8.48 12.55 -4.75
N ILE A 224 8.39 12.47 -3.42
CA ILE A 224 9.11 13.32 -2.48
C ILE A 224 10.62 13.17 -2.65
N GLY A 225 11.12 11.94 -2.79
CA GLY A 225 12.53 11.69 -3.10
C GLY A 225 12.99 12.36 -4.40
N CYS A 226 12.18 12.30 -5.46
CA CYS A 226 12.45 13.00 -6.71
C CYS A 226 12.48 14.54 -6.52
N ILE A 227 11.54 15.11 -5.76
CA ILE A 227 11.52 16.55 -5.44
C ILE A 227 12.80 16.95 -4.70
N LEU A 228 13.25 16.14 -3.73
CA LEU A 228 14.48 16.40 -2.98
C LEU A 228 15.71 16.38 -3.89
N ALA A 229 15.80 15.43 -4.81
CA ALA A 229 16.89 15.38 -5.80
C ALA A 229 16.91 16.63 -6.69
N CYS A 230 15.74 17.11 -7.16
CA CYS A 230 15.63 18.34 -7.94
C CYS A 230 16.11 19.56 -7.16
N LYS A 231 15.67 19.71 -5.90
CA LYS A 231 16.10 20.79 -5.01
C LYS A 231 17.61 20.78 -4.77
N GLN A 232 18.18 19.59 -4.53
CA GLN A 232 19.65 19.44 -4.36
C GLN A 232 20.44 19.87 -5.60
N ALA A 233 19.84 19.74 -6.79
CA ALA A 233 20.40 20.19 -8.05
C ALA A 233 20.08 21.67 -8.39
N GLY A 234 19.40 22.41 -7.50
CA GLY A 234 19.03 23.80 -7.69
C GLY A 234 17.85 24.03 -8.64
N LEU A 235 17.03 22.99 -8.90
CA LEU A 235 15.84 23.10 -9.74
C LEU A 235 14.59 23.40 -8.93
N GLY A 236 13.76 24.29 -9.48
CA GLY A 236 12.46 24.65 -8.93
C GLY A 236 11.35 23.66 -9.32
N ILE A 237 10.60 23.19 -8.33
CA ILE A 237 9.37 22.44 -8.55
C ILE A 237 8.22 23.38 -8.18
N PRO A 238 7.23 23.60 -9.03
CA PRO A 238 6.99 22.97 -10.33
C PRO A 238 7.61 23.71 -11.54
N ASP A 239 8.40 24.77 -11.34
CA ASP A 239 8.80 25.67 -12.41
C ASP A 239 9.67 25.02 -13.50
N ASP A 240 10.68 24.27 -13.11
CA ASP A 240 11.55 23.53 -14.03
C ASP A 240 10.99 22.15 -14.37
N MET A 241 10.33 21.50 -13.42
CA MET A 241 9.74 20.17 -13.57
C MET A 241 8.58 20.00 -12.62
N SER A 242 7.45 19.49 -13.10
CA SER A 242 6.31 19.10 -12.27
C SER A 242 6.52 17.69 -11.70
N VAL A 243 5.94 17.42 -10.51
CA VAL A 243 5.96 16.10 -9.88
C VAL A 243 4.58 15.78 -9.32
N VAL A 244 4.06 14.59 -9.60
CA VAL A 244 2.83 14.07 -9.00
C VAL A 244 3.07 12.71 -8.37
N GLY A 245 2.35 12.42 -7.29
CA GLY A 245 2.47 11.19 -6.51
C GLY A 245 1.18 10.39 -6.47
N PHE A 246 1.16 9.44 -5.54
CA PHE A 246 0.04 8.57 -5.21
C PHE A 246 0.17 8.16 -3.74
N ASP A 247 -0.88 8.19 -2.95
CA ASP A 247 -1.10 7.74 -1.58
C ASP A 247 -1.71 8.83 -0.67
N ASN A 248 -1.35 10.10 -0.84
CA ASN A 248 -1.63 11.23 0.05
C ASN A 248 -1.14 10.98 1.49
N ILE A 249 0.13 10.58 1.61
CA ILE A 249 0.78 10.48 2.93
C ILE A 249 0.88 11.86 3.60
N ASP A 250 1.01 11.89 4.93
CA ASP A 250 1.01 13.15 5.68
C ASP A 250 2.14 14.09 5.22
N GLU A 251 3.30 13.55 4.84
CA GLU A 251 4.45 14.28 4.30
C GLU A 251 4.14 15.03 3.02
N SER A 252 3.18 14.55 2.19
CA SER A 252 2.79 15.19 0.93
C SER A 252 2.26 16.61 1.11
N SER A 253 1.68 16.91 2.27
CA SER A 253 1.19 18.23 2.65
C SER A 253 2.21 19.05 3.44
N CYS A 254 3.27 18.45 3.97
CA CYS A 254 4.27 19.09 4.80
C CYS A 254 5.49 19.58 4.00
N ILE A 255 5.72 19.05 2.80
CA ILE A 255 6.84 19.49 1.95
C ILE A 255 6.48 20.77 1.18
N MET A 256 7.50 21.48 0.69
CA MET A 256 7.36 22.64 -0.18
C MET A 256 8.10 22.40 -1.49
N PRO A 257 7.41 22.44 -2.67
CA PRO A 257 5.96 22.62 -2.83
C PRO A 257 5.18 21.41 -2.31
N GLN A 258 3.93 21.64 -1.90
CA GLN A 258 3.02 20.57 -1.51
C GLN A 258 2.71 19.65 -2.71
N LEU A 259 2.69 18.33 -2.48
CA LEU A 259 2.58 17.33 -3.54
C LEU A 259 1.14 17.13 -4.02
N THR A 260 0.91 17.30 -5.32
CA THR A 260 -0.30 16.84 -6.01
C THR A 260 -0.30 15.31 -6.07
N THR A 261 -1.38 14.68 -5.63
CA THR A 261 -1.40 13.23 -5.42
C THR A 261 -2.82 12.64 -5.50
N VAL A 262 -2.92 11.32 -5.46
CA VAL A 262 -4.17 10.58 -5.24
C VAL A 262 -4.31 10.25 -3.76
N ASP A 263 -5.40 10.69 -3.15
CA ASP A 263 -5.78 10.30 -1.80
C ASP A 263 -6.45 8.92 -1.83
N GLN A 264 -5.70 7.90 -1.45
CA GLN A 264 -6.26 6.59 -1.14
C GLN A 264 -6.33 6.44 0.39
N PRO A 265 -7.53 6.33 1.00
CA PRO A 265 -7.69 6.46 2.45
C PRO A 265 -7.14 5.24 3.19
N ALA A 266 -5.81 5.20 3.40
CA ALA A 266 -5.05 4.08 3.96
C ALA A 266 -5.55 3.62 5.34
N LYS A 267 -5.81 4.58 6.24
CA LYS A 267 -6.35 4.29 7.59
C LYS A 267 -7.71 3.59 7.51
N GLU A 268 -8.56 4.04 6.59
CA GLU A 268 -9.89 3.47 6.37
C GLU A 268 -9.81 2.07 5.76
N LYS A 269 -8.89 1.83 4.80
CA LYS A 269 -8.62 0.49 4.28
C LYS A 269 -8.23 -0.48 5.40
N GLY A 270 -7.30 -0.07 6.26
CA GLY A 270 -6.88 -0.87 7.42
C GLY A 270 -8.04 -1.16 8.37
N ARG A 271 -8.87 -0.15 8.68
CA ARG A 271 -10.04 -0.29 9.54
C ARG A 271 -11.05 -1.28 8.97
N LEU A 272 -11.44 -1.11 7.72
CA LEU A 272 -12.43 -1.97 7.06
C LEU A 272 -11.94 -3.41 6.92
N ALA A 273 -10.67 -3.62 6.57
CA ALA A 273 -10.08 -4.95 6.49
C ALA A 273 -10.09 -5.67 7.85
N ALA A 274 -9.74 -4.95 8.92
CA ALA A 274 -9.76 -5.52 10.26
C ALA A 274 -11.20 -5.82 10.72
N GLU A 275 -12.17 -4.93 10.49
CA GLU A 275 -13.57 -5.19 10.83
C GLU A 275 -14.13 -6.40 10.06
N ALA A 276 -13.84 -6.52 8.76
CA ALA A 276 -14.22 -7.70 7.98
C ALA A 276 -13.60 -8.98 8.56
N LEU A 277 -12.31 -8.93 8.91
CA LEU A 277 -11.62 -10.06 9.51
C LEU A 277 -12.23 -10.48 10.85
N PHE A 278 -12.58 -9.52 11.73
CA PHE A 278 -13.24 -9.83 13.01
C PHE A 278 -14.63 -10.43 12.82
N ARG A 279 -15.42 -9.98 11.86
CA ARG A 279 -16.69 -10.62 11.49
C ARG A 279 -16.47 -12.09 11.10
N MET A 280 -15.46 -12.38 10.28
CA MET A 280 -15.11 -13.75 9.88
C MET A 280 -14.67 -14.61 11.07
N ILE A 281 -13.83 -14.08 11.98
CA ILE A 281 -13.40 -14.77 13.21
C ILE A 281 -14.61 -15.11 14.09
N ASN A 282 -15.60 -14.24 14.14
CA ASN A 282 -16.85 -14.43 14.88
C ASN A 282 -17.90 -15.24 14.11
N LYS A 283 -17.58 -15.72 12.90
CA LYS A 283 -18.49 -16.46 12.01
C LYS A 283 -19.75 -15.67 11.61
N GLU A 284 -19.61 -14.36 11.51
CA GLU A 284 -20.63 -13.47 10.99
C GLU A 284 -20.54 -13.39 9.46
N THR A 285 -21.66 -13.15 8.80
CA THR A 285 -21.68 -12.96 7.34
C THR A 285 -21.15 -11.58 6.98
N LEU A 286 -20.29 -11.52 5.95
CA LEU A 286 -19.86 -10.25 5.36
C LEU A 286 -20.97 -9.68 4.47
N GLU A 287 -21.20 -8.39 4.56
CA GLU A 287 -22.17 -7.69 3.69
C GLU A 287 -21.64 -7.62 2.24
N SER A 288 -20.34 -7.47 2.08
CA SER A 288 -19.64 -7.52 0.80
C SER A 288 -18.30 -8.22 0.95
N VAL A 289 -17.97 -9.10 0.00
CA VAL A 289 -16.66 -9.76 -0.07
C VAL A 289 -15.60 -8.81 -0.63
N HIS A 290 -15.99 -7.94 -1.56
CA HIS A 290 -15.10 -6.95 -2.17
C HIS A 290 -15.60 -5.55 -1.86
N MET A 291 -14.81 -4.81 -1.09
CA MET A 291 -15.09 -3.43 -0.73
C MET A 291 -14.22 -2.53 -1.58
N GLU A 292 -14.84 -1.80 -2.49
CA GLU A 292 -14.21 -0.70 -3.22
C GLU A 292 -14.57 0.60 -2.53
N ILE A 293 -13.56 1.33 -2.05
CA ILE A 293 -13.74 2.59 -1.34
C ILE A 293 -13.35 3.78 -2.23
N PRO A 294 -13.98 4.95 -2.03
CA PRO A 294 -13.69 6.12 -2.86
C PRO A 294 -12.27 6.64 -2.64
N TYR A 295 -11.66 7.14 -3.72
CA TYR A 295 -10.42 7.92 -3.72
C TYR A 295 -10.70 9.37 -4.12
N ARG A 296 -9.70 10.25 -4.02
CA ARG A 296 -9.79 11.65 -4.47
C ARG A 296 -8.47 12.11 -5.08
N ILE A 297 -8.55 12.96 -6.11
CA ILE A 297 -7.39 13.66 -6.62
C ILE A 297 -7.18 14.93 -5.79
N ILE A 298 -6.02 15.06 -5.17
CA ILE A 298 -5.64 16.21 -4.36
C ILE A 298 -4.68 17.08 -5.16
N ARG A 299 -5.19 18.18 -5.71
CA ARG A 299 -4.37 19.17 -6.41
C ARG A 299 -3.68 20.07 -5.40
N ARG A 300 -2.35 20.21 -5.57
CA ARG A 300 -1.48 21.10 -4.78
C ARG A 300 -0.49 21.83 -5.70
N GLU A 301 0.66 22.23 -5.16
CA GLU A 301 1.59 23.15 -5.80
C GLU A 301 2.60 22.48 -6.76
N SER A 302 2.80 21.16 -6.66
CA SER A 302 3.87 20.45 -7.39
C SER A 302 3.58 20.20 -8.87
N LEU A 303 2.38 20.58 -9.35
CA LEU A 303 1.97 20.47 -10.75
C LEU A 303 1.59 21.86 -11.29
N LYS A 304 2.22 22.28 -12.40
CA LYS A 304 2.01 23.56 -13.08
C LYS A 304 1.57 23.34 -14.52
N SER A 305 0.70 24.21 -15.03
CA SER A 305 0.37 24.26 -16.46
C SER A 305 1.56 24.76 -17.28
N ARG A 306 1.73 24.19 -18.48
CA ARG A 306 2.73 24.54 -19.48
C ARG A 306 2.13 25.27 -20.68
#